data_c287594e7cec3de936be8fb6c48273b6
#
_entry.id   c287594e7cec3de936be8fb6c48273b6
#
_cell.length_a   1.000
_cell.length_b   1.000
_cell.length_c   1.000
_cell.angle_alpha   90.00
_cell.angle_beta   90.00
_cell.angle_gamma   90.00
#
_symmetry.space_group_name_H-M   'P 1'
#
loop_
_entity.id
_entity.type
_entity.pdbx_description
1 polymer ?
#
loop_
_entity_poly.entity_id
_entity_poly.type
_entity_poly.pdbx_seq_one_letter_code
_entity_poly.pdbx_strand_id
1 'polypeptide(L)'
;MASESNTTKIGSYSYPFADLADERTRNWPLVESPWNVPALLALYLLMVAYGPKWTARYKPLQLRVPLLCHSLAMAFLNAYICLELFTATRALDYSLSCQPCRVSYSPHEMRIAAAFWWFYISKILEFADTAFFILRHKWTQLSFLHVYHHSTMFVFCWIFVKWLPTGSTYVPTMINSFVHIIMYSYYALSVLGPRIQKFLWWKRYLTGLQLLQFTTVLLWASQLVLRGCEYGTWLTPVGAAYMVPFLYMFGKFYVEKYKVSTAAKKAE
;
A
#
# COMPACT_ATOMS: atom_id res chain seq x y z
N MET A 1 33.47 36.92 17.54
CA MET A 1 32.56 37.42 16.51
C MET A 1 32.09 36.26 15.68
N ALA A 2 30.92 35.70 16.04
CA ALA A 2 30.32 34.60 15.32
C ALA A 2 29.36 35.18 14.29
N SER A 3 29.54 34.77 13.02
CA SER A 3 28.70 35.16 11.90
C SER A 3 27.39 34.37 12.01
N GLU A 4 26.30 35.05 12.39
CA GLU A 4 24.95 34.54 12.23
C GLU A 4 24.61 34.45 10.73
N SER A 5 24.52 33.23 10.21
CA SER A 5 23.96 32.99 8.89
C SER A 5 22.43 33.15 8.96
N ASN A 6 21.97 34.25 8.39
CA ASN A 6 20.55 34.58 8.19
C ASN A 6 19.94 33.61 7.17
N THR A 7 19.47 32.46 7.60
CA THR A 7 18.60 31.63 6.78
C THR A 7 17.17 32.17 6.87
N THR A 8 16.73 32.82 5.82
CA THR A 8 15.34 33.24 5.59
C THR A 8 14.42 32.04 5.72
N LYS A 9 13.71 31.96 6.83
CA LYS A 9 12.56 31.02 7.02
C LYS A 9 11.44 31.45 6.10
N ILE A 10 11.33 30.81 4.96
CA ILE A 10 10.10 30.83 4.14
C ILE A 10 9.02 30.16 5.00
N GLY A 11 7.89 30.88 5.20
CA GLY A 11 6.81 30.60 6.14
C GLY A 11 6.54 29.13 6.43
N SER A 12 6.91 28.71 7.62
CA SER A 12 6.56 27.41 8.17
C SER A 12 5.07 27.42 8.52
N TYR A 13 4.24 26.85 7.67
CA TYR A 13 2.86 26.52 8.04
C TYR A 13 2.91 25.45 9.13
N SER A 14 2.71 25.86 10.38
CA SER A 14 2.54 24.94 11.51
C SER A 14 1.14 24.30 11.40
N TYR A 15 1.09 23.02 11.11
CA TYR A 15 -0.13 22.20 11.23
C TYR A 15 -0.05 21.34 12.50
N PRO A 16 -1.20 20.94 13.07
CA PRO A 16 -1.19 20.11 14.28
C PRO A 16 -0.29 18.86 14.10
N PHE A 17 0.55 18.57 15.09
CA PHE A 17 1.51 17.45 15.11
C PHE A 17 2.69 17.57 14.12
N ALA A 18 2.95 18.74 13.55
CA ALA A 18 4.13 18.95 12.68
C ALA A 18 5.44 18.66 13.40
N ASP A 19 5.52 19.06 14.67
CA ASP A 19 6.71 18.90 15.51
C ASP A 19 6.98 17.43 15.91
N LEU A 20 5.98 16.57 15.79
CA LEU A 20 6.10 15.13 16.04
C LEU A 20 6.53 14.34 14.78
N ALA A 21 6.65 14.98 13.63
CA ALA A 21 7.06 14.33 12.40
C ALA A 21 8.52 13.87 12.48
N ASP A 22 8.80 12.70 11.93
CA ASP A 22 10.15 12.15 11.88
C ASP A 22 11.09 13.07 11.10
N GLU A 23 12.16 13.50 11.75
CA GLU A 23 13.10 14.49 11.22
C GLU A 23 13.77 14.04 9.91
N ARG A 24 13.93 12.73 9.71
CA ARG A 24 14.57 12.14 8.53
C ARG A 24 13.72 12.27 7.28
N THR A 25 12.39 12.11 7.42
CA THR A 25 11.45 11.98 6.29
C THR A 25 10.56 13.20 6.11
N ARG A 26 10.44 14.07 7.10
CA ARG A 26 9.48 15.21 7.08
C ARG A 26 9.60 16.12 5.85
N ASN A 27 10.81 16.25 5.28
CA ASN A 27 11.10 17.11 4.13
C ASN A 27 11.21 16.32 2.82
N TRP A 28 10.86 15.02 2.80
CA TRP A 28 10.95 14.23 1.59
C TRP A 28 9.80 14.53 0.62
N PRO A 29 10.02 14.29 -0.70
CA PRO A 29 9.01 14.55 -1.72
C PRO A 29 7.67 13.93 -1.38
N LEU A 30 6.59 14.72 -1.53
CA LEU A 30 5.19 14.38 -1.23
C LEU A 30 4.89 14.07 0.25
N VAL A 31 5.88 14.13 1.15
CA VAL A 31 5.72 13.95 2.60
C VAL A 31 5.67 15.30 3.32
N GLU A 32 6.43 16.28 2.86
CA GLU A 32 6.58 17.59 3.48
C GLU A 32 5.24 18.28 3.69
N SER A 33 4.50 18.53 2.63
CA SER A 33 3.21 19.22 2.69
C SER A 33 2.04 18.27 2.93
N PRO A 34 1.24 18.49 3.98
CA PRO A 34 0.04 17.69 4.23
C PRO A 34 -1.02 17.86 3.14
N TRP A 35 -0.98 18.96 2.37
CA TRP A 35 -1.94 19.26 1.31
C TRP A 35 -1.81 18.34 0.09
N ASN A 36 -0.66 17.67 -0.07
CA ASN A 36 -0.47 16.68 -1.13
C ASN A 36 -1.45 15.53 -1.01
N VAL A 37 -1.78 15.13 0.22
CA VAL A 37 -2.69 13.99 0.48
C VAL A 37 -4.12 14.29 0.03
N PRO A 38 -4.81 15.34 0.53
CA PRO A 38 -6.16 15.63 0.07
C PRO A 38 -6.22 15.99 -1.41
N ALA A 39 -5.19 16.63 -1.98
CA ALA A 39 -5.16 16.97 -3.40
C ALA A 39 -5.09 15.70 -4.29
N LEU A 40 -4.17 14.77 -4.01
CA LEU A 40 -4.04 13.52 -4.76
C LEU A 40 -5.24 12.61 -4.55
N LEU A 41 -5.78 12.56 -3.32
CA LEU A 41 -6.99 11.79 -3.02
C LEU A 41 -8.21 12.36 -3.77
N ALA A 42 -8.38 13.68 -3.78
CA ALA A 42 -9.45 14.33 -4.55
C ALA A 42 -9.33 14.02 -6.04
N LEU A 43 -8.13 14.12 -6.62
CA LEU A 43 -7.87 13.77 -8.02
C LEU A 43 -8.23 12.32 -8.30
N TYR A 44 -7.84 11.39 -7.43
CA TYR A 44 -8.19 9.98 -7.54
C TYR A 44 -9.70 9.74 -7.49
N LEU A 45 -10.39 10.33 -6.53
CA LEU A 45 -11.84 10.18 -6.39
C LEU A 45 -12.62 10.83 -7.54
N LEU A 46 -12.16 11.97 -8.06
CA LEU A 46 -12.71 12.57 -9.28
C LEU A 46 -12.51 11.66 -10.50
N MET A 47 -11.35 11.03 -10.65
CA MET A 47 -11.11 10.04 -11.69
C MET A 47 -12.07 8.85 -11.58
N VAL A 48 -12.33 8.35 -10.37
CA VAL A 48 -13.29 7.25 -10.13
C VAL A 48 -14.72 7.69 -10.47
N ALA A 49 -15.13 8.88 -10.05
CA ALA A 49 -16.50 9.37 -10.21
C ALA A 49 -16.86 9.75 -11.65
N TYR A 50 -15.94 10.38 -12.36
CA TYR A 50 -16.19 10.94 -13.69
C TYR A 50 -15.56 10.14 -14.82
N GLY A 51 -14.48 9.41 -14.55
CA GLY A 51 -13.75 8.64 -15.55
C GLY A 51 -14.60 7.65 -16.34
N PRO A 52 -15.44 6.81 -15.72
CA PRO A 52 -16.33 5.91 -16.46
C PRO A 52 -17.32 6.64 -17.37
N LYS A 53 -17.90 7.75 -16.91
CA LYS A 53 -18.82 8.56 -17.70
C LYS A 53 -18.14 9.22 -18.90
N TRP A 54 -16.92 9.68 -18.71
CA TRP A 54 -16.14 10.31 -19.77
C TRP A 54 -15.67 9.28 -20.79
N THR A 55 -15.13 8.13 -20.35
CA THR A 55 -14.62 7.10 -21.25
C THR A 55 -15.72 6.32 -21.98
N ALA A 56 -16.95 6.26 -21.44
CA ALA A 56 -18.09 5.63 -22.11
C ALA A 56 -18.38 6.17 -23.52
N ARG A 57 -17.89 7.38 -23.84
CA ARG A 57 -18.04 8.03 -25.15
C ARG A 57 -17.08 7.50 -26.22
N TYR A 58 -16.08 6.74 -25.83
CA TYR A 58 -15.00 6.24 -26.68
C TYR A 58 -14.97 4.71 -26.69
N LYS A 59 -14.24 4.11 -27.61
CA LYS A 59 -14.00 2.66 -27.60
C LYS A 59 -12.99 2.29 -26.50
N PRO A 60 -13.14 1.12 -25.82
CA PRO A 60 -12.19 0.67 -24.83
C PRO A 60 -10.78 0.52 -25.41
N LEU A 61 -9.79 1.05 -24.69
CA LEU A 61 -8.39 1.00 -25.13
C LEU A 61 -7.79 -0.38 -24.89
N GLN A 62 -6.95 -0.83 -25.84
CA GLN A 62 -6.16 -2.04 -25.69
C GLN A 62 -4.78 -1.70 -25.13
N LEU A 63 -4.66 -1.68 -23.81
CA LEU A 63 -3.46 -1.23 -23.07
C LEU A 63 -2.57 -2.41 -22.64
N ARG A 64 -2.33 -3.40 -23.53
CA ARG A 64 -1.54 -4.60 -23.15
C ARG A 64 -0.11 -4.24 -22.72
N VAL A 65 0.61 -3.47 -23.54
CA VAL A 65 2.01 -3.10 -23.22
C VAL A 65 2.09 -2.20 -21.98
N PRO A 66 1.33 -1.08 -21.87
CA PRO A 66 1.33 -0.28 -20.66
C PRO A 66 1.01 -1.08 -19.38
N LEU A 67 0.02 -1.97 -19.44
CA LEU A 67 -0.33 -2.85 -18.32
C LEU A 67 0.78 -3.81 -17.93
N LEU A 68 1.44 -4.42 -18.92
CA LEU A 68 2.58 -5.32 -18.69
C LEU A 68 3.73 -4.55 -18.03
N CYS A 69 4.11 -3.40 -18.59
CA CYS A 69 5.19 -2.57 -18.06
C CYS A 69 4.88 -2.09 -16.63
N HIS A 70 3.66 -1.60 -16.37
CA HIS A 70 3.23 -1.17 -15.06
C HIS A 70 3.26 -2.34 -14.05
N SER A 71 2.67 -3.49 -14.39
CA SER A 71 2.64 -4.64 -13.49
C SER A 71 4.05 -5.15 -13.16
N LEU A 72 4.95 -5.20 -14.14
CA LEU A 72 6.34 -5.57 -13.90
C LEU A 72 7.06 -4.53 -13.03
N ALA A 73 6.90 -3.23 -13.33
CA ALA A 73 7.48 -2.16 -12.52
C ALA A 73 7.02 -2.23 -11.07
N MET A 74 5.72 -2.47 -10.83
CA MET A 74 5.16 -2.62 -9.48
C MET A 74 5.66 -3.89 -8.78
N ALA A 75 5.82 -5.01 -9.49
CA ALA A 75 6.40 -6.22 -8.93
C ALA A 75 7.86 -6.00 -8.50
N PHE A 76 8.68 -5.36 -9.34
CA PHE A 76 10.07 -5.03 -9.02
C PHE A 76 10.19 -4.01 -7.89
N LEU A 77 9.34 -2.97 -7.87
CA LEU A 77 9.34 -1.98 -6.78
C LEU A 77 9.01 -2.64 -5.43
N ASN A 78 7.98 -3.50 -5.39
CA ASN A 78 7.63 -4.21 -4.17
C ASN A 78 8.72 -5.24 -3.76
N ALA A 79 9.41 -5.87 -4.71
CA ALA A 79 10.56 -6.73 -4.43
C ALA A 79 11.72 -5.92 -3.83
N TYR A 80 12.01 -4.75 -4.37
CA TYR A 80 13.01 -3.82 -3.82
C TYR A 80 12.65 -3.43 -2.38
N ILE A 81 11.41 -2.98 -2.12
CA ILE A 81 10.95 -2.60 -0.78
C ILE A 81 11.08 -3.77 0.21
N CYS A 82 10.63 -4.95 -0.19
CA CYS A 82 10.69 -6.15 0.63
C CYS A 82 12.15 -6.52 0.98
N LEU A 83 13.05 -6.48 0.00
CA LEU A 83 14.48 -6.78 0.17
C LEU A 83 15.18 -5.76 1.06
N GLU A 84 14.92 -4.45 0.86
CA GLU A 84 15.49 -3.38 1.68
C GLU A 84 15.06 -3.51 3.13
N LEU A 85 13.77 -3.72 3.39
CA LEU A 85 13.26 -3.94 4.74
C LEU A 85 13.87 -5.21 5.36
N PHE A 86 13.89 -6.32 4.63
CA PHE A 86 14.43 -7.58 5.14
C PHE A 86 15.92 -7.46 5.51
N THR A 87 16.74 -6.94 4.59
CA THR A 87 18.19 -6.88 4.80
C THR A 87 18.59 -5.84 5.84
N ALA A 88 17.95 -4.66 5.86
CA ALA A 88 18.28 -3.61 6.81
C ALA A 88 17.82 -3.95 8.23
N THR A 89 16.62 -4.53 8.40
CA THR A 89 16.11 -4.95 9.72
C THR A 89 16.89 -6.13 10.28
N ARG A 90 17.36 -7.07 9.42
CA ARG A 90 18.26 -8.16 9.84
C ARG A 90 19.62 -7.63 10.30
N ALA A 91 20.19 -6.63 9.61
CA ALA A 91 21.46 -6.03 9.99
C ALA A 91 21.40 -5.26 11.32
N LEU A 92 20.20 -4.82 11.73
CA LEU A 92 19.97 -4.11 12.99
C LEU A 92 19.37 -5.01 14.09
N ASP A 93 19.24 -6.31 13.84
CA ASP A 93 18.62 -7.29 14.76
C ASP A 93 17.21 -6.84 15.25
N TYR A 94 16.39 -6.34 14.34
CA TYR A 94 15.03 -5.91 14.66
C TYR A 94 14.16 -7.07 15.17
N SER A 95 13.41 -6.78 16.23
CA SER A 95 12.49 -7.73 16.84
C SER A 95 11.20 -7.87 16.00
N LEU A 96 10.78 -9.11 15.74
CA LEU A 96 9.48 -9.41 15.12
C LEU A 96 8.31 -9.16 16.08
N SER A 97 8.53 -9.25 17.38
CA SER A 97 7.44 -9.17 18.38
C SER A 97 7.14 -7.75 18.83
N CYS A 98 8.16 -6.92 19.03
CA CYS A 98 8.02 -5.52 19.39
C CYS A 98 9.33 -4.81 19.07
N GLN A 99 9.27 -3.86 18.16
CA GLN A 99 10.40 -3.04 17.76
C GLN A 99 10.06 -1.57 18.01
N PRO A 100 10.71 -0.91 18.98
CA PRO A 100 10.51 0.51 19.22
C PRO A 100 10.90 1.37 18.01
N CYS A 101 10.25 2.51 17.85
CA CYS A 101 10.71 3.53 16.92
C CYS A 101 12.02 4.13 17.38
N ARG A 102 13.02 4.15 16.51
CA ARG A 102 14.31 4.79 16.76
C ARG A 102 14.59 5.78 15.66
N VAL A 103 14.77 7.04 16.01
CA VAL A 103 15.27 8.06 15.08
C VAL A 103 16.79 7.94 15.05
N SER A 104 17.33 7.47 13.95
CA SER A 104 18.78 7.33 13.76
C SER A 104 19.13 7.56 12.28
N TYR A 105 20.26 8.21 12.07
CA TYR A 105 20.82 8.45 10.73
C TYR A 105 21.82 7.39 10.29
N SER A 106 21.85 6.23 10.99
CA SER A 106 22.66 5.10 10.55
C SER A 106 22.24 4.63 9.15
N PRO A 107 23.17 4.09 8.34
CA PRO A 107 22.86 3.70 6.96
C PRO A 107 21.67 2.73 6.85
N HIS A 108 21.56 1.77 7.75
CA HIS A 108 20.47 0.79 7.75
C HIS A 108 19.12 1.39 8.16
N GLU A 109 19.08 2.30 9.16
CA GLU A 109 17.85 3.01 9.53
C GLU A 109 17.36 3.93 8.41
N MET A 110 18.29 4.58 7.69
CA MET A 110 17.95 5.40 6.53
C MET A 110 17.41 4.56 5.37
N ARG A 111 17.93 3.34 5.17
CA ARG A 111 17.38 2.38 4.19
C ARG A 111 15.94 1.96 4.55
N ILE A 112 15.68 1.69 5.83
CA ILE A 112 14.31 1.39 6.31
C ILE A 112 13.39 2.57 6.02
N ALA A 113 13.76 3.79 6.42
CA ALA A 113 12.97 4.99 6.15
C ALA A 113 12.72 5.20 4.64
N ALA A 114 13.74 4.99 3.80
CA ALA A 114 13.61 5.06 2.34
C ALA A 114 12.67 3.99 1.78
N ALA A 115 12.68 2.76 2.32
CA ALA A 115 11.76 1.71 1.92
C ALA A 115 10.30 2.07 2.26
N PHE A 116 10.03 2.70 3.41
CA PHE A 116 8.71 3.22 3.76
C PHE A 116 8.26 4.33 2.80
N TRP A 117 9.17 5.21 2.38
CA TRP A 117 8.86 6.24 1.40
C TRP A 117 8.53 5.62 0.03
N TRP A 118 9.31 4.65 -0.44
CA TRP A 118 9.01 3.93 -1.67
C TRP A 118 7.69 3.16 -1.58
N PHE A 119 7.37 2.62 -0.40
CA PHE A 119 6.08 1.98 -0.16
C PHE A 119 4.92 2.97 -0.26
N TYR A 120 5.07 4.19 0.27
CA TYR A 120 4.10 5.27 0.08
C TYR A 120 3.96 5.67 -1.40
N ILE A 121 5.07 5.85 -2.11
CA ILE A 121 5.08 6.16 -3.55
C ILE A 121 4.40 5.05 -4.34
N SER A 122 4.59 3.77 -3.97
CA SER A 122 3.92 2.65 -4.63
C SER A 122 2.39 2.80 -4.59
N LYS A 123 1.81 3.33 -3.50
CA LYS A 123 0.35 3.53 -3.38
C LYS A 123 -0.18 4.62 -4.32
N ILE A 124 0.63 5.62 -4.62
CA ILE A 124 0.30 6.61 -5.66
C ILE A 124 0.35 5.96 -7.05
N LEU A 125 1.37 5.16 -7.33
CA LEU A 125 1.49 4.43 -8.61
C LEU A 125 0.36 3.42 -8.80
N GLU A 126 -0.14 2.81 -7.74
CA GLU A 126 -1.29 1.89 -7.74
C GLU A 126 -2.59 2.57 -8.21
N PHE A 127 -2.71 3.90 -8.16
CA PHE A 127 -3.85 4.62 -8.75
C PHE A 127 -3.96 4.41 -10.27
N ALA A 128 -2.85 4.09 -10.94
CA ALA A 128 -2.85 3.74 -12.37
C ALA A 128 -3.66 2.47 -12.66
N ASP A 129 -3.78 1.51 -11.74
CA ASP A 129 -4.63 0.33 -11.92
C ASP A 129 -6.09 0.74 -12.13
N THR A 130 -6.56 1.72 -11.36
CA THR A 130 -7.89 2.32 -11.49
C THR A 130 -8.05 3.00 -12.86
N ALA A 131 -7.05 3.78 -13.29
CA ALA A 131 -7.07 4.41 -14.60
C ALA A 131 -7.14 3.37 -15.73
N PHE A 132 -6.40 2.27 -15.62
CA PHE A 132 -6.47 1.16 -16.58
C PHE A 132 -7.84 0.47 -16.61
N PHE A 133 -8.50 0.28 -15.45
CA PHE A 133 -9.86 -0.25 -15.42
C PHE A 133 -10.84 0.67 -16.15
N ILE A 134 -10.74 1.97 -15.92
CA ILE A 134 -11.59 2.99 -16.55
C ILE A 134 -11.37 3.01 -18.06
N LEU A 135 -10.13 3.14 -18.52
CA LEU A 135 -9.78 3.24 -19.95
C LEU A 135 -10.10 1.96 -20.74
N ARG A 136 -10.12 0.80 -20.08
CA ARG A 136 -10.47 -0.50 -20.68
C ARG A 136 -11.93 -0.89 -20.51
N HIS A 137 -12.76 -0.04 -19.95
CA HIS A 137 -14.18 -0.30 -19.62
C HIS A 137 -14.38 -1.53 -18.73
N LYS A 138 -13.43 -1.80 -17.81
CA LYS A 138 -13.54 -2.86 -16.82
C LYS A 138 -14.18 -2.33 -15.51
N TRP A 139 -15.29 -1.62 -15.64
CA TRP A 139 -15.93 -0.88 -14.56
C TRP A 139 -16.42 -1.76 -13.41
N THR A 140 -16.71 -3.04 -13.68
CA THR A 140 -17.03 -4.01 -12.62
C THR A 140 -15.86 -4.26 -11.65
N GLN A 141 -14.63 -3.88 -12.03
CA GLN A 141 -13.45 -3.94 -11.17
C GLN A 141 -13.31 -2.71 -10.27
N LEU A 142 -14.04 -1.61 -10.56
CA LEU A 142 -14.14 -0.43 -9.69
C LEU A 142 -15.11 -0.68 -8.52
N SER A 143 -14.90 -1.77 -7.80
CA SER A 143 -15.71 -2.10 -6.64
C SER A 143 -15.45 -1.13 -5.47
N PHE A 144 -16.41 -1.05 -4.54
CA PHE A 144 -16.20 -0.30 -3.30
C PHE A 144 -14.93 -0.74 -2.58
N LEU A 145 -14.67 -2.04 -2.50
CA LEU A 145 -13.45 -2.59 -1.91
C LEU A 145 -12.19 -2.02 -2.56
N HIS A 146 -12.14 -1.96 -3.90
CA HIS A 146 -10.98 -1.42 -4.63
C HIS A 146 -10.74 0.07 -4.29
N VAL A 147 -11.79 0.89 -4.40
CA VAL A 147 -11.68 2.33 -4.14
C VAL A 147 -11.37 2.62 -2.68
N TYR A 148 -12.04 1.94 -1.75
CA TYR A 148 -11.78 2.05 -0.31
C TYR A 148 -10.33 1.69 0.03
N HIS A 149 -9.84 0.55 -0.49
CA HIS A 149 -8.47 0.10 -0.26
C HIS A 149 -7.46 1.15 -0.75
N HIS A 150 -7.51 1.55 -2.01
CA HIS A 150 -6.54 2.49 -2.57
C HIS A 150 -6.58 3.86 -1.87
N SER A 151 -7.77 4.39 -1.61
CA SER A 151 -7.94 5.67 -0.92
C SER A 151 -7.35 5.65 0.49
N THR A 152 -7.73 4.65 1.29
CA THR A 152 -7.36 4.61 2.71
C THR A 152 -5.90 4.17 2.91
N MET A 153 -5.39 3.20 2.13
CA MET A 153 -3.98 2.78 2.18
C MET A 153 -3.04 3.91 1.81
N PHE A 154 -3.39 4.72 0.81
CA PHE A 154 -2.60 5.91 0.46
C PHE A 154 -2.44 6.86 1.65
N VAL A 155 -3.53 7.19 2.35
CA VAL A 155 -3.51 8.06 3.54
C VAL A 155 -2.71 7.43 4.68
N PHE A 156 -2.94 6.14 4.97
CA PHE A 156 -2.21 5.43 6.03
C PHE A 156 -0.71 5.36 5.75
N CYS A 157 -0.30 5.08 4.52
CA CYS A 157 1.12 5.03 4.17
C CYS A 157 1.79 6.40 4.31
N TRP A 158 1.08 7.50 3.98
CA TRP A 158 1.59 8.85 4.25
C TRP A 158 1.78 9.10 5.75
N ILE A 159 0.81 8.70 6.59
CA ILE A 159 0.92 8.81 8.04
C ILE A 159 2.16 8.05 8.53
N PHE A 160 2.37 6.83 8.09
CA PHE A 160 3.53 6.05 8.51
C PHE A 160 4.86 6.68 8.07
N VAL A 161 4.98 7.10 6.81
CA VAL A 161 6.24 7.71 6.36
C VAL A 161 6.50 9.07 7.02
N LYS A 162 5.45 9.77 7.43
CA LYS A 162 5.56 11.10 8.08
C LYS A 162 5.97 11.01 9.55
N TRP A 163 5.43 10.04 10.29
CA TRP A 163 5.62 9.97 11.75
C TRP A 163 6.33 8.72 12.25
N LEU A 164 6.22 7.61 11.54
CA LEU A 164 6.72 6.31 12.01
C LEU A 164 7.40 5.50 10.88
N PRO A 165 8.40 6.06 10.17
CA PRO A 165 9.08 5.37 9.07
C PRO A 165 10.10 4.32 9.55
N THR A 166 9.82 3.66 10.67
CA THR A 166 10.69 2.68 11.32
C THR A 166 9.91 1.84 12.34
N GLY A 167 10.59 1.01 13.11
CA GLY A 167 9.99 0.23 14.18
C GLY A 167 9.09 -0.89 13.68
N SER A 168 8.16 -1.35 14.50
CA SER A 168 7.35 -2.55 14.25
C SER A 168 6.55 -2.54 12.94
N THR A 169 6.22 -1.38 12.35
CA THR A 169 5.50 -1.29 11.04
C THR A 169 6.25 -1.95 9.88
N TYR A 170 7.54 -2.26 10.02
CA TYR A 170 8.26 -2.98 8.95
C TYR A 170 7.64 -4.34 8.64
N VAL A 171 7.08 -5.04 9.65
CA VAL A 171 6.48 -6.38 9.47
C VAL A 171 5.28 -6.35 8.52
N PRO A 172 4.20 -5.58 8.80
CA PRO A 172 3.06 -5.52 7.87
C PRO A 172 3.45 -4.94 6.50
N THR A 173 4.37 -3.98 6.43
CA THR A 173 4.85 -3.41 5.17
C THR A 173 5.57 -4.46 4.32
N MET A 174 6.46 -5.25 4.93
CA MET A 174 7.19 -6.32 4.25
C MET A 174 6.24 -7.44 3.78
N ILE A 175 5.28 -7.87 4.61
CA ILE A 175 4.26 -8.87 4.23
C ILE A 175 3.41 -8.36 3.07
N ASN A 176 2.95 -7.10 3.12
CA ASN A 176 2.17 -6.51 2.03
C ASN A 176 2.95 -6.42 0.73
N SER A 177 4.20 -5.96 0.78
CA SER A 177 5.07 -5.91 -0.39
C SER A 177 5.30 -7.30 -0.99
N PHE A 178 5.52 -8.33 -0.16
CA PHE A 178 5.64 -9.70 -0.63
C PHE A 178 4.38 -10.20 -1.36
N VAL A 179 3.20 -9.96 -0.81
CA VAL A 179 1.93 -10.32 -1.46
C VAL A 179 1.73 -9.53 -2.75
N HIS A 180 2.15 -8.26 -2.80
CA HIS A 180 2.08 -7.43 -4.00
C HIS A 180 3.03 -7.89 -5.10
N ILE A 181 4.22 -8.44 -4.77
CA ILE A 181 5.10 -9.09 -5.76
C ILE A 181 4.32 -10.19 -6.50
N ILE A 182 3.68 -11.09 -5.75
CA ILE A 182 2.92 -12.22 -6.32
C ILE A 182 1.72 -11.72 -7.13
N MET A 183 1.00 -10.73 -6.59
CA MET A 183 -0.19 -10.16 -7.23
C MET A 183 0.14 -9.47 -8.55
N TYR A 184 1.15 -8.61 -8.58
CA TYR A 184 1.54 -7.90 -9.81
C TYR A 184 2.22 -8.82 -10.81
N SER A 185 2.95 -9.86 -10.38
CA SER A 185 3.44 -10.92 -11.25
C SER A 185 2.27 -11.68 -11.91
N TYR A 186 1.21 -11.97 -11.15
CA TYR A 186 -0.03 -12.53 -11.70
C TYR A 186 -0.65 -11.60 -12.75
N TYR A 187 -0.71 -10.30 -12.48
CA TYR A 187 -1.27 -9.32 -13.43
C TYR A 187 -0.44 -9.25 -14.70
N ALA A 188 0.89 -9.18 -14.60
CA ALA A 188 1.79 -9.20 -15.74
C ALA A 188 1.56 -10.45 -16.62
N LEU A 189 1.52 -11.64 -16.02
CA LEU A 189 1.25 -12.88 -16.73
C LEU A 189 -0.14 -12.91 -17.38
N SER A 190 -1.16 -12.35 -16.72
CA SER A 190 -2.54 -12.33 -17.22
C SER A 190 -2.71 -11.50 -18.51
N VAL A 191 -1.82 -10.55 -18.76
CA VAL A 191 -1.84 -9.69 -19.96
C VAL A 191 -1.24 -10.37 -21.17
N LEU A 192 -0.41 -11.42 -20.99
CA LEU A 192 0.30 -12.11 -22.08
C LEU A 192 -0.62 -12.94 -23.00
N GLY A 193 -1.88 -13.07 -22.64
CA GLY A 193 -2.92 -13.65 -23.50
C GLY A 193 -3.32 -15.08 -23.14
N PRO A 194 -4.20 -15.71 -23.97
CA PRO A 194 -4.88 -16.96 -23.63
C PRO A 194 -3.94 -18.15 -23.39
N ARG A 195 -2.79 -18.17 -24.08
CA ARG A 195 -1.80 -19.26 -23.92
C ARG A 195 -1.23 -19.31 -22.49
N ILE A 196 -1.05 -18.16 -21.86
CA ILE A 196 -0.52 -18.06 -20.49
C ILE A 196 -1.68 -18.13 -19.47
N GLN A 197 -2.82 -17.54 -19.80
CA GLN A 197 -3.98 -17.50 -18.88
C GLN A 197 -4.44 -18.89 -18.42
N LYS A 198 -4.30 -19.92 -19.25
CA LYS A 198 -4.64 -21.31 -18.88
C LYS A 198 -3.82 -21.84 -17.68
N PHE A 199 -2.64 -21.29 -17.43
CA PHE A 199 -1.79 -21.65 -16.29
C PHE A 199 -2.10 -20.82 -15.03
N LEU A 200 -2.97 -19.82 -15.13
CA LEU A 200 -3.30 -18.91 -14.02
C LEU A 200 -4.54 -19.37 -13.19
N TRP A 201 -4.72 -20.71 -13.09
CA TRP A 201 -5.79 -21.35 -12.31
C TRP A 201 -5.74 -21.00 -10.82
N TRP A 202 -4.58 -20.59 -10.32
CA TRP A 202 -4.32 -20.28 -8.93
C TRP A 202 -4.83 -18.91 -8.44
N LYS A 203 -5.63 -18.19 -9.26
CA LYS A 203 -6.25 -16.90 -8.88
C LYS A 203 -6.98 -16.93 -7.54
N ARG A 204 -7.69 -18.02 -7.24
CA ARG A 204 -8.39 -18.18 -5.96
C ARG A 204 -7.46 -18.21 -4.76
N TYR A 205 -6.28 -18.78 -4.93
CA TYR A 205 -5.27 -18.85 -3.87
C TYR A 205 -4.60 -17.49 -3.63
N LEU A 206 -4.53 -16.64 -4.65
CA LEU A 206 -4.07 -15.26 -4.49
C LEU A 206 -5.01 -14.48 -3.56
N THR A 207 -6.33 -14.61 -3.72
CA THR A 207 -7.29 -14.00 -2.78
C THR A 207 -7.20 -14.64 -1.39
N GLY A 208 -6.96 -15.95 -1.31
CA GLY A 208 -6.68 -16.63 -0.04
C GLY A 208 -5.42 -16.12 0.65
N LEU A 209 -4.34 -15.85 -0.11
CA LEU A 209 -3.10 -15.27 0.39
C LEU A 209 -3.32 -13.85 0.95
N GLN A 210 -4.15 -13.03 0.30
CA GLN A 210 -4.52 -11.70 0.79
C GLN A 210 -5.31 -11.78 2.10
N LEU A 211 -6.25 -12.72 2.22
CA LEU A 211 -6.97 -12.97 3.48
C LEU A 211 -6.03 -13.43 4.60
N LEU A 212 -5.09 -14.33 4.28
CA LEU A 212 -4.05 -14.77 5.22
C LEU A 212 -3.19 -13.60 5.68
N GLN A 213 -2.78 -12.72 4.76
CA GLN A 213 -2.04 -11.49 5.08
C GLN A 213 -2.80 -10.64 6.10
N PHE A 214 -4.07 -10.32 5.85
CA PHE A 214 -4.85 -9.46 6.75
C PHE A 214 -5.04 -10.12 8.13
N THR A 215 -5.29 -11.42 8.16
CA THR A 215 -5.40 -12.18 9.41
C THR A 215 -4.08 -12.16 10.19
N THR A 216 -2.96 -12.42 9.52
CA THR A 216 -1.63 -12.41 10.14
C THR A 216 -1.30 -11.02 10.70
N VAL A 217 -1.56 -9.95 9.94
CA VAL A 217 -1.31 -8.57 10.39
C VAL A 217 -2.21 -8.19 11.56
N LEU A 218 -3.50 -8.59 11.54
CA LEU A 218 -4.41 -8.36 12.66
C LEU A 218 -3.94 -9.06 13.94
N LEU A 219 -3.61 -10.35 13.85
CA LEU A 219 -3.13 -11.12 15.03
C LEU A 219 -1.81 -10.56 15.56
N TRP A 220 -0.91 -10.21 14.66
CA TRP A 220 0.37 -9.61 15.01
C TRP A 220 0.19 -8.22 15.67
N ALA A 221 -0.64 -7.34 15.11
CA ALA A 221 -0.92 -6.03 15.71
C ALA A 221 -1.64 -6.16 17.07
N SER A 222 -2.58 -7.12 17.19
CA SER A 222 -3.25 -7.41 18.47
C SER A 222 -2.25 -7.87 19.54
N GLN A 223 -1.25 -8.69 19.17
CA GLN A 223 -0.19 -9.12 20.07
C GLN A 223 0.65 -7.95 20.55
N LEU A 224 0.96 -6.95 19.70
CA LEU A 224 1.67 -5.73 20.12
C LEU A 224 0.89 -4.94 21.18
N VAL A 225 -0.42 -4.78 20.95
CA VAL A 225 -1.32 -4.08 21.89
C VAL A 225 -1.36 -4.82 23.24
N LEU A 226 -1.60 -6.13 23.22
CA LEU A 226 -1.74 -6.95 24.43
C LEU A 226 -0.45 -7.03 25.27
N ARG A 227 0.71 -6.93 24.63
CA ARG A 227 2.02 -6.91 25.31
C ARG A 227 2.46 -5.52 25.76
N GLY A 228 1.66 -4.49 25.51
CA GLY A 228 2.03 -3.11 25.87
C GLY A 228 3.28 -2.62 25.13
N CYS A 229 3.45 -3.00 23.87
CA CYS A 229 4.57 -2.54 23.06
C CYS A 229 4.53 -1.01 22.91
N GLU A 230 5.60 -0.33 23.29
CA GLU A 230 5.71 1.14 23.23
C GLU A 230 5.73 1.70 21.80
N TYR A 231 5.76 0.82 20.79
CA TYR A 231 5.72 1.22 19.41
C TYR A 231 4.37 1.88 19.06
N GLY A 232 4.40 3.16 18.71
CA GLY A 232 3.25 3.88 18.14
C GLY A 232 1.95 3.68 18.92
N THR A 233 1.96 3.90 20.22
CA THR A 233 0.93 3.52 21.20
C THR A 233 -0.52 3.67 20.76
N TRP A 234 -0.84 4.71 19.96
CA TRP A 234 -2.18 4.95 19.44
C TRP A 234 -2.40 4.40 18.01
N LEU A 235 -1.34 4.32 17.17
CA LEU A 235 -1.44 3.83 15.79
C LEU A 235 -1.58 2.31 15.71
N THR A 236 -1.00 1.58 16.66
CA THR A 236 -1.07 0.11 16.66
C THR A 236 -2.51 -0.41 16.79
N PRO A 237 -3.33 0.02 17.77
CA PRO A 237 -4.72 -0.39 17.84
C PRO A 237 -5.55 0.12 16.66
N VAL A 238 -5.27 1.32 16.14
CA VAL A 238 -5.92 1.83 14.93
C VAL A 238 -5.58 0.95 13.72
N GLY A 239 -4.31 0.58 13.56
CA GLY A 239 -3.87 -0.34 12.50
C GLY A 239 -4.50 -1.73 12.60
N ALA A 240 -4.64 -2.27 13.82
CA ALA A 240 -5.35 -3.53 14.05
C ALA A 240 -6.84 -3.42 13.66
N ALA A 241 -7.53 -2.40 14.15
CA ALA A 241 -8.93 -2.14 13.80
C ALA A 241 -9.14 -1.93 12.30
N TYR A 242 -8.17 -1.31 11.63
CA TYR A 242 -8.18 -1.10 10.18
C TYR A 242 -8.15 -2.39 9.36
N MET A 243 -7.63 -3.50 9.88
CA MET A 243 -7.64 -4.79 9.19
C MET A 243 -9.03 -5.44 9.17
N VAL A 244 -9.92 -5.12 10.11
CA VAL A 244 -11.24 -5.77 10.25
C VAL A 244 -12.15 -5.52 9.02
N PRO A 245 -12.33 -4.27 8.52
CA PRO A 245 -13.08 -4.03 7.29
C PRO A 245 -12.54 -4.80 6.09
N PHE A 246 -11.21 -4.94 5.95
CA PHE A 246 -10.62 -5.70 4.84
C PHE A 246 -10.93 -7.19 4.95
N LEU A 247 -10.79 -7.78 6.13
CA LEU A 247 -11.17 -9.19 6.34
C LEU A 247 -12.63 -9.44 5.99
N TYR A 248 -13.52 -8.55 6.40
CA TYR A 248 -14.95 -8.66 6.05
C TYR A 248 -15.17 -8.55 4.54
N MET A 249 -14.66 -7.50 3.90
CA MET A 249 -14.91 -7.24 2.47
C MET A 249 -14.25 -8.29 1.56
N PHE A 250 -13.00 -8.68 1.83
CA PHE A 250 -12.31 -9.73 1.08
C PHE A 250 -12.92 -11.11 1.35
N GLY A 251 -13.34 -11.40 2.58
CA GLY A 251 -14.04 -12.62 2.94
C GLY A 251 -15.36 -12.75 2.19
N LYS A 252 -16.17 -11.69 2.18
CA LYS A 252 -17.42 -11.63 1.40
C LYS A 252 -17.15 -11.84 -0.09
N PHE A 253 -16.19 -11.11 -0.66
CA PHE A 253 -15.77 -11.26 -2.06
C PHE A 253 -15.35 -12.72 -2.37
N TYR A 254 -14.57 -13.35 -1.49
CA TYR A 254 -14.11 -14.73 -1.67
C TYR A 254 -15.28 -15.72 -1.70
N VAL A 255 -16.22 -15.58 -0.76
CA VAL A 255 -17.41 -16.46 -0.69
C VAL A 255 -18.27 -16.29 -1.94
N GLU A 256 -18.61 -15.07 -2.30
CA GLU A 256 -19.46 -14.78 -3.46
C GLU A 256 -18.81 -15.28 -4.77
N LYS A 257 -17.52 -15.03 -4.95
CA LYS A 257 -16.81 -15.34 -6.18
C LYS A 257 -16.50 -16.83 -6.35
N TYR A 258 -16.16 -17.54 -5.28
CA TYR A 258 -15.59 -18.88 -5.39
C TYR A 258 -16.43 -20.00 -4.76
N LYS A 259 -17.20 -19.74 -3.69
CA LYS A 259 -18.04 -20.76 -3.06
C LYS A 259 -19.41 -20.89 -3.72
N VAL A 260 -20.08 -19.77 -3.98
CA VAL A 260 -21.41 -19.78 -4.61
C VAL A 260 -21.33 -20.28 -6.05
N SER A 261 -20.31 -19.84 -6.82
CA SER A 261 -20.09 -20.34 -8.19
C SER A 261 -19.80 -21.84 -8.27
N THR A 262 -19.19 -22.43 -7.24
CA THR A 262 -18.92 -23.87 -7.20
C THR A 262 -20.17 -24.67 -6.84
N ALA A 263 -21.06 -24.14 -6.01
CA ALA A 263 -22.33 -24.76 -5.66
C ALA A 263 -23.29 -24.78 -6.85
N ALA A 264 -23.37 -23.68 -7.61
CA ALA A 264 -24.20 -23.62 -8.83
C ALA A 264 -23.73 -24.62 -9.89
N LYS A 265 -22.43 -24.80 -10.11
CA LYS A 265 -21.87 -25.78 -11.07
C LYS A 265 -22.00 -27.25 -10.62
N LYS A 266 -22.32 -27.52 -9.36
CA LYS A 266 -22.58 -28.89 -8.88
C LYS A 266 -24.07 -29.24 -8.91
N ALA A 267 -24.93 -28.25 -9.11
CA ALA A 267 -26.38 -28.43 -9.18
C ALA A 267 -26.91 -28.56 -10.64
N GLU A 268 -26.04 -28.28 -11.65
CA GLU A 268 -26.24 -28.58 -13.07
C GLU A 268 -25.63 -29.97 -13.40
#